data_aedac4a2e928187bff3eacd7e1286996
#
_entry.id   aedac4a2e928187bff3eacd7e1286996
#
_cell.length_a   1.000
_cell.length_b   1.000
_cell.length_c   1.000
_cell.angle_alpha   90.00
_cell.angle_beta   90.00
_cell.angle_gamma   90.00
#
_symmetry.space_group_name_H-M   'P 1'
#
loop_
_entity.id
_entity.type
_entity.pdbx_description
1 polymer ?
#
loop_
_entity_poly.entity_id
_entity_poly.type
_entity_poly.pdbx_seq_one_letter_code
_entity_poly.pdbx_strand_id
1 'polypeptide(L)'
;MDKDCITKDNSFARDFYASSYRVVDPSEVSFEVDVKIVDFKSIGFDKIKKIDSDSFSKRTIEDLESLIEYVFTFIKSLTTTYPLMEIWGYDKVYHGIQDGTRSILLEWRDSKLAGVAILKNDELEKKICCLRIGEEYQNLGLGVRLFKRSFEELGTDKPLLSVSEIALPRFKKIFDHFGFVKTETYPDKYVKGINEISFNGYLY
;
A
#
# COMPACT_ATOMS: atom_id res chain seq x y z
N MET A 1 -33.21 -13.89 14.51
CA MET A 1 -31.77 -13.51 14.53
C MET A 1 -31.39 -13.21 13.11
N ASP A 2 -31.40 -11.93 12.80
CA ASP A 2 -31.47 -11.41 11.45
C ASP A 2 -30.16 -11.57 10.70
N LYS A 3 -30.27 -12.17 9.50
CA LYS A 3 -29.20 -12.35 8.52
C LYS A 3 -29.27 -11.29 7.39
N ASP A 4 -29.87 -10.15 7.64
CA ASP A 4 -30.14 -9.15 6.60
C ASP A 4 -29.47 -7.80 6.90
N CYS A 5 -28.13 -7.78 6.88
CA CYS A 5 -27.40 -6.50 6.88
C CYS A 5 -26.10 -6.53 6.06
N ILE A 6 -26.10 -7.19 4.89
CA ILE A 6 -25.01 -7.13 3.92
C ILE A 6 -25.62 -6.98 2.53
N THR A 7 -26.31 -5.88 2.27
CA THR A 7 -26.63 -5.45 0.90
C THR A 7 -26.80 -3.95 0.88
N LYS A 8 -25.71 -3.18 0.82
CA LYS A 8 -25.73 -1.84 0.23
C LYS A 8 -24.41 -1.62 -0.53
N ASP A 9 -24.57 -1.74 -1.83
CA ASP A 9 -23.87 -1.06 -2.89
C ASP A 9 -22.33 -1.11 -2.90
N ASN A 10 -21.81 -2.27 -3.28
CA ASN A 10 -20.42 -2.47 -3.67
C ASN A 10 -20.27 -2.45 -5.21
N SER A 11 -20.87 -1.45 -5.90
CA SER A 11 -20.79 -1.34 -7.35
C SER A 11 -19.34 -1.17 -7.82
N PHE A 12 -18.56 -0.34 -7.15
CA PHE A 12 -17.15 -0.12 -7.43
C PHE A 12 -16.33 -1.41 -7.34
N ALA A 13 -16.49 -2.18 -6.27
CA ALA A 13 -15.82 -3.45 -6.11
C ALA A 13 -16.21 -4.46 -7.18
N ARG A 14 -17.50 -4.53 -7.54
CA ARG A 14 -17.98 -5.45 -8.57
C ARG A 14 -17.46 -5.10 -9.95
N ASP A 15 -17.41 -3.82 -10.31
CA ASP A 15 -16.96 -3.37 -11.62
C ASP A 15 -15.43 -3.49 -11.74
N PHE A 16 -14.69 -3.22 -10.69
CA PHE A 16 -13.24 -3.43 -10.62
C PHE A 16 -12.86 -4.91 -10.66
N TYR A 17 -13.62 -5.80 -9.98
CA TYR A 17 -13.34 -7.24 -9.95
C TYR A 17 -14.01 -8.02 -11.08
N ALA A 18 -15.16 -7.59 -11.59
CA ALA A 18 -15.82 -8.28 -12.71
C ALA A 18 -15.00 -8.23 -14.00
N SER A 19 -14.15 -7.21 -14.16
CA SER A 19 -13.18 -7.14 -15.26
C SER A 19 -11.94 -8.01 -15.04
N SER A 20 -11.66 -8.43 -13.79
CA SER A 20 -10.42 -9.14 -13.40
C SER A 20 -10.55 -10.66 -13.36
N TYR A 21 -11.77 -11.23 -13.36
CA TYR A 21 -12.00 -12.67 -13.19
C TYR A 21 -12.43 -13.41 -14.48
N ARG A 22 -12.01 -12.97 -15.65
CA ARG A 22 -11.87 -13.90 -16.76
C ARG A 22 -10.50 -14.55 -16.66
N VAL A 23 -10.47 -15.88 -16.57
CA VAL A 23 -9.27 -16.66 -16.87
C VAL A 23 -9.01 -16.42 -18.38
N VAL A 24 -8.23 -15.39 -18.67
CA VAL A 24 -7.78 -15.03 -20.00
C VAL A 24 -6.31 -15.38 -20.06
N ASP A 25 -5.89 -15.95 -21.17
CA ASP A 25 -4.50 -16.21 -21.47
C ASP A 25 -3.69 -14.94 -21.25
N PRO A 26 -2.58 -14.98 -20.46
CA PRO A 26 -1.77 -13.81 -20.17
C PRO A 26 -1.23 -13.06 -21.39
N SER A 27 -1.26 -13.69 -22.58
CA SER A 27 -0.82 -13.08 -23.85
C SER A 27 -1.89 -12.21 -24.53
N GLU A 28 -3.15 -12.22 -24.08
CA GLU A 28 -4.26 -11.50 -24.72
C GLU A 28 -4.74 -10.26 -23.96
N VAL A 29 -4.11 -9.91 -22.85
CA VAL A 29 -4.57 -8.80 -22.00
C VAL A 29 -3.76 -7.55 -22.27
N SER A 30 -4.16 -6.77 -23.26
CA SER A 30 -3.82 -5.35 -23.34
C SER A 30 -4.85 -4.55 -22.54
N PHE A 31 -4.53 -4.17 -21.31
CA PHE A 31 -5.33 -3.20 -20.57
C PHE A 31 -4.95 -1.79 -21.03
N GLU A 32 -5.71 -1.20 -21.91
CA GLU A 32 -5.87 0.24 -21.95
C GLU A 32 -6.81 0.61 -20.79
N VAL A 33 -6.23 0.87 -19.64
CA VAL A 33 -6.95 1.59 -18.58
C VAL A 33 -6.98 3.04 -19.06
N ASP A 34 -8.15 3.53 -19.45
CA ASP A 34 -8.40 4.97 -19.55
C ASP A 34 -8.21 5.56 -18.16
N VAL A 35 -6.96 5.85 -17.81
CA VAL A 35 -6.65 6.65 -16.64
C VAL A 35 -7.19 8.02 -16.96
N LYS A 36 -8.39 8.35 -16.48
CA LYS A 36 -8.83 9.74 -16.41
C LYS A 36 -7.69 10.49 -15.77
N ILE A 37 -7.03 11.36 -16.51
CA ILE A 37 -5.98 12.24 -15.99
C ILE A 37 -6.69 13.20 -15.05
N VAL A 38 -6.86 12.77 -13.81
CA VAL A 38 -7.39 13.62 -12.74
C VAL A 38 -6.27 14.61 -12.43
N ASP A 39 -6.52 15.89 -12.65
CA ASP A 39 -5.59 16.93 -12.21
C ASP A 39 -5.65 17.02 -10.66
N PHE A 40 -4.87 16.17 -10.01
CA PHE A 40 -4.76 16.08 -8.56
C PHE A 40 -4.38 17.41 -7.89
N LYS A 41 -3.76 18.33 -8.63
CA LYS A 41 -3.42 19.67 -8.15
C LYS A 41 -4.65 20.56 -8.03
N SER A 42 -5.56 20.52 -9.00
CA SER A 42 -6.80 21.32 -8.99
C SER A 42 -7.72 20.93 -7.84
N ILE A 43 -7.69 19.64 -7.42
CA ILE A 43 -8.48 19.09 -6.32
C ILE A 43 -7.72 19.23 -4.98
N GLY A 44 -6.44 19.67 -4.99
CA GLY A 44 -5.63 19.85 -3.78
C GLY A 44 -5.17 18.53 -3.13
N PHE A 45 -5.16 17.43 -3.85
CA PHE A 45 -4.68 16.13 -3.36
C PHE A 45 -3.19 16.14 -3.01
N ASP A 46 -2.39 16.95 -3.69
CA ASP A 46 -0.97 17.12 -3.41
C ASP A 46 -0.66 17.71 -2.01
N LYS A 47 -1.70 18.21 -1.32
CA LYS A 47 -1.61 18.67 0.07
C LYS A 47 -1.91 17.58 1.10
N ILE A 48 -2.51 16.46 0.66
CA ILE A 48 -2.84 15.36 1.56
C ILE A 48 -1.55 14.61 1.91
N LYS A 49 -1.26 14.52 3.20
CA LYS A 49 -0.07 13.82 3.71
C LYS A 49 -0.38 12.46 4.28
N LYS A 50 -1.66 12.21 4.64
CA LYS A 50 -2.13 10.96 5.22
C LYS A 50 -3.58 10.68 4.80
N ILE A 51 -3.89 9.42 4.55
CA ILE A 51 -5.24 8.87 4.41
C ILE A 51 -5.46 7.93 5.59
N ASP A 52 -6.48 8.17 6.38
CA ASP A 52 -6.90 7.41 7.55
C ASP A 52 -8.42 7.45 7.70
N SER A 53 -8.97 6.88 8.78
CA SER A 53 -10.42 6.87 9.06
C SER A 53 -11.03 8.28 9.10
N ASP A 54 -10.29 9.27 9.59
CA ASP A 54 -10.74 10.67 9.61
C ASP A 54 -10.92 11.25 8.19
N SER A 55 -10.24 10.70 7.21
CA SER A 55 -10.33 11.16 5.82
C SER A 55 -11.71 10.93 5.23
N PHE A 56 -12.43 9.88 5.67
CA PHE A 56 -13.82 9.59 5.26
C PHE A 56 -14.83 10.61 5.77
N SER A 57 -14.56 11.27 6.88
CA SER A 57 -15.43 12.35 7.42
C SER A 57 -15.18 13.72 6.78
N LYS A 58 -14.04 13.91 6.14
CA LYS A 58 -13.57 15.21 5.62
C LYS A 58 -13.67 15.34 4.11
N ARG A 59 -13.98 14.25 3.39
CA ARG A 59 -13.99 14.19 1.92
C ARG A 59 -15.14 13.36 1.42
N THR A 60 -15.48 13.51 0.15
CA THR A 60 -16.42 12.60 -0.50
C THR A 60 -15.79 11.21 -0.62
N ILE A 61 -16.61 10.18 -0.64
CA ILE A 61 -16.16 8.80 -0.86
C ILE A 61 -15.45 8.71 -2.22
N GLU A 62 -16.02 9.32 -3.25
CA GLU A 62 -15.49 9.33 -4.63
C GLU A 62 -14.08 9.96 -4.70
N ASP A 63 -13.83 11.06 -3.99
CA ASP A 63 -12.49 11.68 -3.93
C ASP A 63 -11.47 10.76 -3.26
N LEU A 64 -11.87 10.05 -2.20
CA LEU A 64 -10.99 9.12 -1.48
C LEU A 64 -10.69 7.88 -2.30
N GLU A 65 -11.69 7.32 -2.96
CA GLU A 65 -11.54 6.17 -3.85
C GLU A 65 -10.58 6.51 -4.99
N SER A 66 -10.76 7.66 -5.64
CA SER A 66 -9.86 8.14 -6.69
C SER A 66 -8.41 8.31 -6.21
N LEU A 67 -8.22 8.84 -4.99
CA LEU A 67 -6.90 9.00 -4.40
C LEU A 67 -6.26 7.65 -4.05
N ILE A 68 -7.03 6.72 -3.50
CA ILE A 68 -6.58 5.37 -3.16
C ILE A 68 -6.21 4.61 -4.44
N GLU A 69 -7.02 4.69 -5.48
CA GLU A 69 -6.74 4.11 -6.79
C GLU A 69 -5.44 4.65 -7.39
N TYR A 70 -5.21 5.96 -7.29
CA TYR A 70 -3.95 6.56 -7.72
C TYR A 70 -2.74 6.03 -6.93
N VAL A 71 -2.88 5.84 -5.62
CA VAL A 71 -1.85 5.21 -4.79
C VAL A 71 -1.55 3.79 -5.28
N PHE A 72 -2.58 2.98 -5.57
CA PHE A 72 -2.38 1.62 -6.07
C PHE A 72 -1.76 1.59 -7.46
N THR A 73 -2.12 2.53 -8.34
CA THR A 73 -1.45 2.71 -9.63
C THR A 73 0.05 3.02 -9.44
N PHE A 74 0.39 3.89 -8.49
CA PHE A 74 1.79 4.22 -8.17
C PHE A 74 2.60 3.00 -7.69
N ILE A 75 1.99 2.09 -6.93
CA ILE A 75 2.67 0.89 -6.43
C ILE A 75 2.49 -0.33 -7.34
N LYS A 76 1.77 -0.24 -8.45
CA LYS A 76 1.42 -1.36 -9.35
C LYS A 76 2.63 -2.17 -9.81
N SER A 77 3.79 -1.55 -10.00
CA SER A 77 5.04 -2.28 -10.36
C SER A 77 5.47 -3.34 -9.34
N LEU A 78 4.90 -3.34 -8.13
CA LEU A 78 5.14 -4.37 -7.12
C LEU A 78 4.32 -5.65 -7.35
N THR A 79 3.35 -5.66 -8.26
CA THR A 79 2.50 -6.84 -8.54
C THR A 79 3.30 -8.03 -9.07
N THR A 80 4.43 -7.81 -9.70
CA THR A 80 5.35 -8.89 -10.14
C THR A 80 5.94 -9.67 -8.96
N THR A 81 6.14 -9.02 -7.82
CA THR A 81 6.65 -9.64 -6.58
C THR A 81 5.52 -10.03 -5.63
N TYR A 82 4.39 -9.34 -5.72
CA TYR A 82 3.21 -9.54 -4.86
C TYR A 82 1.94 -9.65 -5.72
N PRO A 83 1.67 -10.80 -6.33
CA PRO A 83 0.60 -10.96 -7.34
C PRO A 83 -0.80 -10.62 -6.85
N LEU A 84 -1.06 -10.78 -5.54
CA LEU A 84 -2.37 -10.50 -4.93
C LEU A 84 -2.48 -9.07 -4.37
N MET A 85 -1.59 -8.16 -4.76
CA MET A 85 -1.54 -6.80 -4.21
C MET A 85 -2.84 -6.01 -4.43
N GLU A 86 -3.50 -6.17 -5.57
CA GLU A 86 -4.76 -5.47 -5.86
C GLU A 86 -5.88 -5.97 -4.95
N ILE A 87 -6.03 -7.30 -4.82
CA ILE A 87 -7.02 -7.91 -3.92
C ILE A 87 -6.72 -7.49 -2.47
N TRP A 88 -5.46 -7.57 -2.04
CA TRP A 88 -5.04 -7.12 -0.72
C TRP A 88 -5.35 -5.63 -0.49
N GLY A 89 -5.19 -4.81 -1.53
CA GLY A 89 -5.50 -3.38 -1.49
C GLY A 89 -6.94 -3.12 -1.12
N TYR A 90 -7.86 -3.80 -1.79
CA TYR A 90 -9.28 -3.66 -1.49
C TYR A 90 -9.65 -4.34 -0.16
N ASP A 91 -9.37 -5.63 -0.01
CA ASP A 91 -9.86 -6.42 1.14
C ASP A 91 -9.25 -6.00 2.47
N LYS A 92 -8.00 -5.52 2.46
CA LYS A 92 -7.27 -5.22 3.69
C LYS A 92 -6.97 -3.74 3.87
N VAL A 93 -6.57 -3.03 2.78
CA VAL A 93 -6.17 -1.62 2.96
C VAL A 93 -7.38 -0.71 3.00
N TYR A 94 -8.27 -0.78 2.02
CA TYR A 94 -9.44 0.07 1.97
C TYR A 94 -10.32 -0.11 3.21
N HIS A 95 -10.71 -1.34 3.54
CA HIS A 95 -11.50 -1.60 4.74
C HIS A 95 -10.75 -1.26 6.04
N GLY A 96 -9.44 -1.55 6.10
CA GLY A 96 -8.64 -1.22 7.27
C GLY A 96 -8.45 0.29 7.47
N ILE A 97 -8.57 1.13 6.43
CA ILE A 97 -8.62 2.58 6.58
C ILE A 97 -9.97 2.99 7.19
N GLN A 98 -11.08 2.39 6.72
CA GLN A 98 -12.42 2.69 7.23
C GLN A 98 -12.55 2.33 8.71
N ASP A 99 -12.02 1.19 9.14
CA ASP A 99 -12.07 0.73 10.53
C ASP A 99 -10.96 1.28 11.43
N GLY A 100 -10.05 2.08 10.87
CA GLY A 100 -8.95 2.74 11.61
C GLY A 100 -7.74 1.85 11.88
N THR A 101 -7.70 0.61 11.39
CA THR A 101 -6.55 -0.30 11.57
C THR A 101 -5.43 -0.07 10.57
N ARG A 102 -5.67 0.78 9.55
CA ARG A 102 -4.66 1.12 8.55
C ARG A 102 -4.64 2.60 8.24
N SER A 103 -3.47 3.04 7.76
CA SER A 103 -3.30 4.38 7.20
C SER A 103 -2.32 4.35 6.01
N ILE A 104 -2.42 5.37 5.14
CA ILE A 104 -1.49 5.58 4.04
C ILE A 104 -0.79 6.92 4.24
N LEU A 105 0.52 6.93 4.27
CA LEU A 105 1.33 8.15 4.27
C LEU A 105 1.76 8.47 2.85
N LEU A 106 1.63 9.74 2.47
CA LEU A 106 1.94 10.25 1.15
C LEU A 106 3.09 11.26 1.20
N GLU A 107 3.98 11.17 0.23
CA GLU A 107 5.05 12.13 -0.04
C GLU A 107 4.89 12.69 -1.45
N TRP A 108 4.80 14.01 -1.55
CA TRP A 108 4.63 14.72 -2.81
C TRP A 108 5.86 15.54 -3.17
N ARG A 109 6.15 15.65 -4.47
CA ARG A 109 7.13 16.55 -5.07
C ARG A 109 6.56 17.15 -6.34
N ASP A 110 6.57 18.46 -6.42
CA ASP A 110 6.06 19.20 -7.59
C ASP A 110 4.66 18.73 -8.03
N SER A 111 3.77 18.53 -7.03
CA SER A 111 2.41 18.00 -7.17
C SER A 111 2.31 16.57 -7.73
N LYS A 112 3.42 15.82 -7.78
CA LYS A 112 3.46 14.40 -8.15
C LYS A 112 3.68 13.54 -6.91
N LEU A 113 3.06 12.36 -6.89
CA LEU A 113 3.27 11.39 -5.82
C LEU A 113 4.69 10.83 -5.93
N ALA A 114 5.51 11.10 -4.93
CA ALA A 114 6.92 10.72 -4.88
C ALA A 114 7.19 9.52 -3.97
N GLY A 115 6.30 9.25 -3.02
CA GLY A 115 6.44 8.12 -2.12
C GLY A 115 5.18 7.80 -1.35
N VAL A 116 5.04 6.54 -0.99
CA VAL A 116 3.90 5.97 -0.27
C VAL A 116 4.41 5.02 0.81
N ALA A 117 3.78 5.07 2.00
CA ALA A 117 3.84 3.98 2.97
C ALA A 117 2.44 3.58 3.38
N ILE A 118 2.16 2.27 3.37
CA ILE A 118 0.90 1.68 3.85
C ILE A 118 1.19 0.99 5.17
N LEU A 119 0.49 1.41 6.22
CA LEU A 119 0.72 1.00 7.58
C LEU A 119 -0.45 0.18 8.11
N LYS A 120 -0.15 -0.75 9.00
CA LYS A 120 -1.12 -1.47 9.83
C LYS A 120 -0.80 -1.14 11.29
N ASN A 121 -1.81 -0.71 12.02
CA ASN A 121 -1.70 -0.35 13.45
C ASN A 121 -2.97 -0.84 14.17
N ASP A 122 -2.94 -2.07 14.60
CA ASP A 122 -3.98 -2.66 15.43
C ASP A 122 -3.41 -3.18 16.75
N GLU A 123 -4.24 -3.79 17.58
CA GLU A 123 -3.83 -4.32 18.88
C GLU A 123 -2.78 -5.44 18.79
N LEU A 124 -2.75 -6.17 17.68
CA LEU A 124 -1.90 -7.33 17.48
C LEU A 124 -0.59 -7.00 16.75
N GLU A 125 -0.62 -6.00 15.86
CA GLU A 125 0.49 -5.79 14.93
C GLU A 125 0.68 -4.32 14.56
N LYS A 126 1.93 -3.85 14.70
CA LYS A 126 2.39 -2.56 14.17
C LYS A 126 3.34 -2.82 13.02
N LYS A 127 2.89 -2.54 11.79
CA LYS A 127 3.60 -2.99 10.59
C LYS A 127 3.66 -1.95 9.49
N ILE A 128 4.81 -1.87 8.84
CA ILE A 128 4.95 -1.23 7.53
C ILE A 128 4.65 -2.30 6.48
N CYS A 129 3.46 -2.25 5.89
CA CYS A 129 2.99 -3.24 4.92
C CYS A 129 3.55 -3.01 3.52
N CYS A 130 3.73 -1.74 3.15
CA CYS A 130 4.32 -1.33 1.89
C CYS A 130 5.08 -0.02 2.09
N LEU A 131 6.24 0.14 1.48
CA LEU A 131 6.94 1.41 1.35
C LEU A 131 7.56 1.50 -0.04
N ARG A 132 7.16 2.52 -0.79
CA ARG A 132 7.64 2.76 -2.15
C ARG A 132 8.07 4.20 -2.33
N ILE A 133 9.21 4.41 -2.98
CA ILE A 133 9.65 5.71 -3.51
C ILE A 133 9.74 5.59 -5.02
N GLY A 134 9.17 6.55 -5.74
CA GLY A 134 9.28 6.64 -7.19
C GLY A 134 10.73 6.68 -7.64
N GLU A 135 11.04 6.08 -8.78
CA GLU A 135 12.43 5.88 -9.21
C GLU A 135 13.20 7.20 -9.34
N GLU A 136 12.55 8.23 -9.89
CA GLU A 136 13.11 9.57 -10.03
C GLU A 136 13.38 10.30 -8.70
N TYR A 137 12.80 9.81 -7.59
CA TYR A 137 12.92 10.41 -6.25
C TYR A 137 13.77 9.58 -5.29
N GLN A 138 14.40 8.50 -5.76
CA GLN A 138 15.29 7.68 -4.95
C GLN A 138 16.60 8.42 -4.63
N ASN A 139 17.23 8.01 -3.54
CA ASN A 139 18.50 8.61 -3.05
C ASN A 139 18.42 10.10 -2.64
N LEU A 140 17.23 10.68 -2.54
CA LEU A 140 17.00 12.05 -2.10
C LEU A 140 16.55 12.15 -0.63
N GLY A 141 16.77 11.10 0.17
CA GLY A 141 16.40 11.07 1.59
C GLY A 141 14.90 10.82 1.87
N LEU A 142 14.06 10.71 0.83
CA LEU A 142 12.61 10.52 0.97
C LEU A 142 12.26 9.22 1.71
N GLY A 143 12.99 8.13 1.43
CA GLY A 143 12.80 6.86 2.12
C GLY A 143 13.03 6.97 3.63
N VAL A 144 14.11 7.62 4.04
CA VAL A 144 14.43 7.86 5.47
C VAL A 144 13.32 8.67 6.12
N ARG A 145 12.85 9.73 5.45
CA ARG A 145 11.77 10.58 5.98
C ARG A 145 10.47 9.79 6.12
N LEU A 146 10.12 8.98 5.13
CA LEU A 146 8.90 8.20 5.15
C LEU A 146 8.94 7.11 6.24
N PHE A 147 10.11 6.48 6.48
CA PHE A 147 10.31 5.58 7.61
C PHE A 147 10.09 6.29 8.96
N LYS A 148 10.68 7.48 9.17
CA LYS A 148 10.50 8.25 10.41
C LYS A 148 9.03 8.60 10.64
N ARG A 149 8.32 9.07 9.61
CA ARG A 149 6.87 9.34 9.70
C ARG A 149 6.07 8.06 10.00
N SER A 150 6.48 6.92 9.44
CA SER A 150 5.84 5.63 9.75
C SER A 150 6.05 5.24 11.21
N PHE A 151 7.23 5.51 11.79
CA PHE A 151 7.50 5.24 13.21
C PHE A 151 6.65 6.13 14.13
N GLU A 152 6.51 7.40 13.80
CA GLU A 152 5.64 8.35 14.51
C GLU A 152 4.18 7.88 14.47
N GLU A 153 3.67 7.51 13.30
CA GLU A 153 2.30 7.04 13.11
C GLU A 153 2.02 5.71 13.82
N LEU A 154 2.99 4.79 13.81
CA LEU A 154 2.87 3.49 14.48
C LEU A 154 3.19 3.55 15.99
N GLY A 155 3.78 4.64 16.47
CA GLY A 155 4.24 4.76 17.86
C GLY A 155 5.33 3.76 18.23
N THR A 156 6.17 3.37 17.26
CA THR A 156 7.32 2.47 17.47
C THR A 156 8.38 2.70 16.40
N ASP A 157 9.66 2.63 16.80
CA ASP A 157 10.81 2.68 15.88
C ASP A 157 11.26 1.30 15.38
N LYS A 158 10.59 0.23 15.84
CA LYS A 158 10.82 -1.17 15.47
C LYS A 158 9.55 -1.85 14.96
N PRO A 159 8.84 -1.27 13.97
CA PRO A 159 7.68 -1.93 13.41
C PRO A 159 8.08 -3.24 12.70
N LEU A 160 7.17 -4.19 12.67
CA LEU A 160 7.30 -5.35 11.79
C LEU A 160 7.31 -4.86 10.34
N LEU A 161 8.15 -5.45 9.52
CA LEU A 161 8.06 -5.38 8.07
C LEU A 161 8.62 -6.66 7.44
N SER A 162 8.29 -6.87 6.18
CA SER A 162 8.93 -7.91 5.38
C SER A 162 9.28 -7.39 3.99
N VAL A 163 10.23 -8.06 3.36
CA VAL A 163 10.73 -7.73 2.03
C VAL A 163 11.18 -8.99 1.33
N SER A 164 10.94 -9.09 0.02
CA SER A 164 11.48 -10.18 -0.77
C SER A 164 13.02 -10.13 -0.80
N GLU A 165 13.67 -11.29 -0.86
CA GLU A 165 15.12 -11.38 -0.96
C GLU A 165 15.69 -10.61 -2.16
N ILE A 166 14.92 -10.51 -3.25
CA ILE A 166 15.28 -9.74 -4.45
C ILE A 166 15.33 -8.24 -4.17
N ALA A 167 14.40 -7.73 -3.36
CA ALA A 167 14.31 -6.31 -3.03
C ALA A 167 15.22 -5.92 -1.85
N LEU A 168 15.61 -6.87 -0.99
CA LEU A 168 16.39 -6.62 0.22
C LEU A 168 17.66 -5.76 -0.01
N PRO A 169 18.46 -5.95 -1.08
CA PRO A 169 19.65 -5.13 -1.30
C PRO A 169 19.37 -3.63 -1.38
N ARG A 170 18.18 -3.23 -1.86
CA ARG A 170 17.76 -1.82 -1.95
C ARG A 170 17.47 -1.22 -0.57
N PHE A 171 17.04 -2.06 0.38
CA PHE A 171 16.65 -1.65 1.73
C PHE A 171 17.79 -1.80 2.75
N LYS A 172 18.84 -2.55 2.44
CA LYS A 172 19.88 -2.89 3.40
C LYS A 172 20.44 -1.67 4.15
N LYS A 173 20.82 -0.61 3.44
CA LYS A 173 21.37 0.60 4.07
C LYS A 173 20.42 1.27 5.04
N ILE A 174 19.13 1.32 4.71
CA ILE A 174 18.12 1.95 5.57
C ILE A 174 17.76 1.04 6.76
N PHE A 175 17.76 -0.27 6.57
CA PHE A 175 17.56 -1.22 7.66
C PHE A 175 18.72 -1.20 8.65
N ASP A 176 19.96 -1.17 8.17
CA ASP A 176 21.15 -1.02 9.00
C ASP A 176 21.11 0.32 9.78
N HIS A 177 20.73 1.43 9.10
CA HIS A 177 20.63 2.76 9.71
C HIS A 177 19.62 2.82 10.86
N PHE A 178 18.47 2.17 10.73
CA PHE A 178 17.44 2.13 11.77
C PHE A 178 17.58 0.93 12.71
N GLY A 179 18.59 0.07 12.51
CA GLY A 179 18.82 -1.10 13.35
C GLY A 179 17.69 -2.13 13.27
N PHE A 180 17.17 -2.40 12.07
CA PHE A 180 16.22 -3.48 11.85
C PHE A 180 16.90 -4.83 12.00
N VAL A 181 16.27 -5.74 12.75
CA VAL A 181 16.81 -7.07 13.02
C VAL A 181 16.02 -8.10 12.21
N LYS A 182 16.74 -8.86 11.35
CA LYS A 182 16.15 -9.98 10.63
C LYS A 182 15.62 -11.01 11.64
N THR A 183 14.39 -11.46 11.42
CA THR A 183 13.71 -12.40 12.32
C THR A 183 13.56 -13.77 11.67
N GLU A 184 12.92 -13.84 10.48
CA GLU A 184 12.58 -15.12 9.84
C GLU A 184 12.69 -15.02 8.31
N THR A 185 12.81 -16.18 7.68
CA THR A 185 12.77 -16.33 6.20
C THR A 185 11.66 -17.30 5.85
N TYR A 186 10.75 -16.88 4.99
CA TYR A 186 9.59 -17.63 4.56
C TYR A 186 9.77 -18.03 3.09
N PRO A 187 10.11 -19.31 2.78
CA PRO A 187 10.19 -19.77 1.41
C PRO A 187 8.83 -19.70 0.72
N ASP A 188 8.81 -19.29 -0.54
CA ASP A 188 7.62 -19.32 -1.41
C ASP A 188 6.38 -18.60 -0.85
N LYS A 189 6.54 -17.63 0.06
CA LYS A 189 5.42 -17.00 0.78
C LYS A 189 4.42 -16.32 -0.18
N TYR A 190 4.91 -15.57 -1.15
CA TYR A 190 4.08 -14.82 -2.10
C TYR A 190 4.31 -15.26 -3.54
N VAL A 191 5.53 -15.65 -3.89
CA VAL A 191 5.89 -16.11 -5.22
C VAL A 191 6.81 -17.33 -5.10
N LYS A 192 6.51 -18.38 -5.85
CA LYS A 192 7.33 -19.60 -5.89
C LYS A 192 8.76 -19.27 -6.31
N GLY A 193 9.73 -19.80 -5.57
CA GLY A 193 11.15 -19.58 -5.81
C GLY A 193 11.70 -18.26 -5.26
N ILE A 194 10.90 -17.46 -4.52
CA ILE A 194 11.34 -16.22 -3.90
C ILE A 194 11.07 -16.27 -2.39
N ASN A 195 12.11 -16.06 -1.60
CA ASN A 195 11.98 -15.96 -0.15
C ASN A 195 11.48 -14.58 0.26
N GLU A 196 10.57 -14.55 1.25
CA GLU A 196 10.21 -13.33 1.98
C GLU A 196 10.94 -13.30 3.31
N ILE A 197 11.49 -12.16 3.70
CA ILE A 197 12.31 -12.00 4.89
C ILE A 197 11.65 -10.99 5.81
N SER A 198 11.31 -11.39 7.04
CA SER A 198 10.76 -10.49 8.04
C SER A 198 11.83 -9.87 8.93
N PHE A 199 11.50 -8.68 9.43
CA PHE A 199 12.32 -7.90 10.36
C PHE A 199 11.48 -7.44 11.54
N ASN A 200 12.08 -7.45 12.74
CA ASN A 200 11.51 -7.03 14.02
C ASN A 200 10.26 -7.83 14.46
N GLY A 201 9.95 -8.95 13.84
CA GLY A 201 8.82 -9.79 14.19
C GLY A 201 8.51 -10.85 13.14
N TYR A 202 7.48 -11.65 13.38
CA TYR A 202 7.07 -12.78 12.56
C TYR A 202 5.82 -12.44 11.74
N LEU A 203 5.72 -13.01 10.52
CA LEU A 203 4.51 -12.92 9.71
C LEU A 203 3.52 -14.01 10.14
N TYR A 204 2.27 -13.63 10.29
CA TYR A 204 1.15 -14.55 10.58
C TYR A 204 0.41 -14.94 9.31
#